data_80a8f6a911bb13bc38b0fa7cdaefa32c
#
_entry.id   80a8f6a911bb13bc38b0fa7cdaefa32c
#
_cell.length_a   1.000
_cell.length_b   1.000
_cell.length_c   1.000
_cell.angle_alpha   90.00
_cell.angle_beta   90.00
_cell.angle_gamma   90.00
#
_symmetry.space_group_name_H-M   'P 1'
#
loop_
_entity.id
_entity.type
_entity.pdbx_description
1 polymer ?
#
loop_
_entity_poly.entity_id
_entity_poly.type
_entity_poly.pdbx_seq_one_letter_code
_entity_poly.pdbx_strand_id
1 'polypeptide(L)'
;MKLFKKLAAAALAAVLALSMVGCGAGGTGSAFDLKNEVLNAIEDSYNMSNKTATHTTAMDTAAAALIEKAAADETAKDDEVTVKDLLQKKGTGDYIAIFMPYGQLRTEFMQYLYVDQMENTLNYAIRNIADVWYYNDSDTVVKIGEPVIHTGDPIEIGAATGKIKDKNYLVLLVKKAA
;
A
#
# COMPACT_ATOMS: atom_id res chain seq x y z
N MET A 1 -35.68 -4.14 10.43
CA MET A 1 -34.63 -3.78 9.45
C MET A 1 -33.45 -2.98 9.99
N LYS A 2 -33.54 -2.24 11.09
CA LYS A 2 -32.40 -1.49 11.67
C LYS A 2 -31.37 -2.35 12.42
N LEU A 3 -31.77 -3.51 12.95
CA LEU A 3 -30.87 -4.42 13.67
C LEU A 3 -29.91 -5.17 12.74
N PHE A 4 -30.37 -5.59 11.57
CA PHE A 4 -29.55 -6.28 10.56
C PHE A 4 -28.42 -5.40 10.00
N LYS A 5 -28.68 -4.10 9.82
CA LYS A 5 -27.66 -3.16 9.36
C LYS A 5 -26.55 -2.93 10.40
N LYS A 6 -26.89 -2.96 11.70
CA LYS A 6 -25.92 -2.84 12.78
C LYS A 6 -25.10 -4.11 12.98
N LEU A 7 -25.69 -5.28 12.77
CA LEU A 7 -24.98 -6.56 12.81
C LEU A 7 -24.03 -6.74 11.62
N ALA A 8 -24.44 -6.32 10.43
CA ALA A 8 -23.57 -6.34 9.25
C ALA A 8 -22.35 -5.42 9.39
N ALA A 9 -22.54 -4.21 9.94
CA ALA A 9 -21.45 -3.29 10.19
C ALA A 9 -20.49 -3.79 11.28
N ALA A 10 -21.00 -4.44 12.34
CA ALA A 10 -20.16 -5.03 13.38
C ALA A 10 -19.42 -6.27 12.89
N ALA A 11 -20.03 -7.08 12.01
CA ALA A 11 -19.37 -8.22 11.38
C ALA A 11 -18.25 -7.79 10.43
N LEU A 12 -18.46 -6.71 9.65
CA LEU A 12 -17.42 -6.14 8.78
C LEU A 12 -16.23 -5.60 9.59
N ALA A 13 -16.50 -4.91 10.70
CA ALA A 13 -15.46 -4.41 11.58
C ALA A 13 -14.66 -5.53 12.27
N ALA A 14 -15.35 -6.64 12.63
CA ALA A 14 -14.70 -7.81 13.22
C ALA A 14 -13.85 -8.59 12.20
N VAL A 15 -14.29 -8.68 10.95
CA VAL A 15 -13.52 -9.30 9.86
C VAL A 15 -12.26 -8.46 9.54
N LEU A 16 -12.39 -7.13 9.52
CA LEU A 16 -11.24 -6.23 9.33
C LEU A 16 -10.23 -6.34 10.49
N ALA A 17 -10.68 -6.48 11.72
CA ALA A 17 -9.79 -6.67 12.87
C ALA A 17 -9.12 -8.05 12.89
N LEU A 18 -9.77 -9.09 12.38
CA LEU A 18 -9.22 -10.44 12.29
C LEU A 18 -8.26 -10.62 11.12
N SER A 19 -8.44 -9.89 10.01
CA SER A 19 -7.50 -9.92 8.89
C SER A 19 -6.15 -9.24 9.22
N MET A 20 -6.13 -8.31 10.18
CA MET A 20 -4.89 -7.74 10.70
C MET A 20 -4.10 -8.70 11.61
N VAL A 21 -4.76 -9.72 12.19
CA VAL A 21 -4.14 -10.67 13.13
C VAL A 21 -3.82 -12.03 12.46
N GLY A 22 -4.36 -12.27 11.27
CA GLY A 22 -4.44 -13.60 10.66
C GLY A 22 -3.37 -13.95 9.65
N CYS A 23 -2.16 -13.42 9.71
CA CYS A 23 -1.07 -13.95 8.90
C CYS A 23 0.08 -14.45 9.75
N GLY A 24 -0.14 -15.60 10.31
CA GLY A 24 0.77 -16.69 10.23
C GLY A 24 1.88 -16.86 11.19
N ALA A 25 1.68 -17.80 12.01
CA ALA A 25 2.70 -18.58 12.66
C ALA A 25 3.81 -19.04 11.69
N GLY A 26 5.03 -18.53 11.87
CA GLY A 26 6.21 -19.18 11.34
C GLY A 26 7.24 -18.28 10.67
N GLY A 27 7.87 -17.38 11.43
CA GLY A 27 9.04 -16.65 10.94
C GLY A 27 9.24 -15.34 11.68
N THR A 28 10.38 -15.13 12.26
CA THR A 28 10.79 -13.92 12.96
C THR A 28 11.05 -12.78 11.97
N GLY A 29 10.03 -12.11 11.58
CA GLY A 29 9.98 -10.98 10.66
C GLY A 29 8.57 -10.92 10.12
N SER A 30 7.66 -10.26 10.84
CA SER A 30 6.26 -10.24 10.44
C SER A 30 6.05 -9.27 9.30
N ALA A 31 5.06 -9.52 8.46
CA ALA A 31 4.60 -8.55 7.45
C ALA A 31 4.25 -7.19 8.06
N PHE A 32 3.93 -7.16 9.35
CA PHE A 32 3.71 -5.97 10.15
C PHE A 32 5.00 -5.16 10.35
N ASP A 33 6.11 -5.83 10.60
CA ASP A 33 7.40 -5.16 10.80
C ASP A 33 7.85 -4.49 9.50
N LEU A 34 7.76 -5.18 8.36
CA LEU A 34 8.10 -4.62 7.05
C LEU A 34 7.26 -3.37 6.73
N LYS A 35 5.94 -3.42 7.01
CA LYS A 35 5.06 -2.26 6.82
C LYS A 35 5.55 -1.05 7.60
N ASN A 36 5.82 -1.24 8.89
CA ASN A 36 6.28 -0.16 9.75
C ASN A 36 7.65 0.36 9.35
N GLU A 37 8.58 -0.51 8.97
CA GLU A 37 9.90 -0.11 8.49
C GLU A 37 9.80 0.76 7.22
N VAL A 38 8.96 0.38 6.26
CA VAL A 38 8.72 1.16 5.04
C VAL A 38 8.13 2.53 5.38
N LEU A 39 7.09 2.58 6.23
CA LEU A 39 6.45 3.83 6.61
C LEU A 39 7.42 4.76 7.34
N ASN A 40 8.18 4.24 8.31
CA ASN A 40 9.16 5.02 9.05
C ASN A 40 10.27 5.54 8.13
N ALA A 41 10.80 4.72 7.22
CA ALA A 41 11.84 5.13 6.29
C ALA A 41 11.37 6.27 5.37
N ILE A 42 10.10 6.21 4.92
CA ILE A 42 9.53 7.27 4.09
C ILE A 42 9.34 8.55 4.90
N GLU A 43 8.79 8.47 6.11
CA GLU A 43 8.65 9.64 6.98
C GLU A 43 10.01 10.30 7.28
N ASP A 44 11.00 9.50 7.63
CA ASP A 44 12.36 9.98 7.93
C ASP A 44 13.01 10.63 6.71
N SER A 45 12.96 9.98 5.55
CA SER A 45 13.54 10.49 4.30
C SER A 45 12.90 11.81 3.86
N TYR A 46 11.56 11.89 3.93
CA TYR A 46 10.83 13.11 3.60
C TYR A 46 11.12 14.25 4.57
N ASN A 47 11.12 13.97 5.87
CA ASN A 47 11.39 14.96 6.90
C ASN A 47 12.82 15.51 6.81
N MET A 48 13.81 14.66 6.48
CA MET A 48 15.19 15.11 6.21
C MET A 48 15.30 16.01 4.97
N SER A 49 14.38 15.89 4.04
CA SER A 49 14.36 16.68 2.79
C SER A 49 13.53 17.96 2.88
N ASN A 50 13.17 18.41 4.08
CA ASN A 50 12.26 19.54 4.33
C ASN A 50 10.88 19.37 3.65
N LYS A 51 10.45 18.14 3.50
CA LYS A 51 9.12 17.75 3.03
C LYS A 51 8.40 17.11 4.22
N THR A 52 7.09 16.97 4.13
CA THR A 52 6.30 16.36 5.20
C THR A 52 5.59 15.12 4.66
N ALA A 53 5.90 13.97 5.24
CA ALA A 53 5.09 12.76 5.09
C ALA A 53 4.46 12.45 6.44
N THR A 54 3.17 12.17 6.45
CA THR A 54 2.42 11.84 7.67
C THR A 54 1.72 10.50 7.48
N HIS A 55 2.08 9.53 8.29
CA HIS A 55 1.37 8.25 8.35
C HIS A 55 0.01 8.42 9.02
N THR A 56 -1.03 7.84 8.42
CA THR A 56 -2.37 7.84 8.99
C THR A 56 -3.02 6.45 8.95
N THR A 57 -3.73 6.10 10.02
CA THR A 57 -4.49 4.83 10.08
C THR A 57 -5.59 4.76 9.01
N ALA A 58 -6.12 5.89 8.60
CA ALA A 58 -7.11 5.95 7.52
C ALA A 58 -6.51 5.46 6.19
N MET A 59 -5.26 5.83 5.91
CA MET A 59 -4.54 5.38 4.72
C MET A 59 -4.17 3.89 4.82
N ASP A 60 -3.81 3.38 6.00
CA ASP A 60 -3.61 1.93 6.22
C ASP A 60 -4.89 1.15 5.91
N THR A 61 -6.02 1.63 6.42
CA THR A 61 -7.32 1.01 6.18
C THR A 61 -7.69 1.00 4.69
N ALA A 62 -7.41 2.09 3.99
CA ALA A 62 -7.64 2.19 2.55
C ALA A 62 -6.74 1.19 1.77
N ALA A 63 -5.47 1.07 2.15
CA ALA A 63 -4.55 0.11 1.54
C ALA A 63 -4.98 -1.35 1.77
N ALA A 64 -5.40 -1.69 2.98
CA ALA A 64 -5.93 -3.01 3.31
C ALA A 64 -7.18 -3.35 2.49
N ALA A 65 -8.14 -2.43 2.45
CA ALA A 65 -9.37 -2.60 1.67
C ALA A 65 -9.10 -2.76 0.16
N LEU A 66 -8.07 -2.09 -0.35
CA LEU A 66 -7.66 -2.23 -1.76
C LEU A 66 -7.12 -3.63 -2.05
N ILE A 67 -6.26 -4.16 -1.18
CA ILE A 67 -5.73 -5.52 -1.30
C ILE A 67 -6.87 -6.54 -1.23
N GLU A 68 -7.79 -6.39 -0.28
CA GLU A 68 -8.95 -7.30 -0.13
C GLU A 68 -9.81 -7.32 -1.40
N LYS A 69 -10.11 -6.15 -1.97
CA LYS A 69 -10.89 -6.04 -3.21
C LYS A 69 -10.16 -6.68 -4.41
N ALA A 70 -8.85 -6.51 -4.50
CA ALA A 70 -8.04 -7.13 -5.54
C ALA A 70 -7.97 -8.65 -5.37
N ALA A 71 -7.79 -9.13 -4.15
CA ALA A 71 -7.72 -10.56 -3.83
C ALA A 71 -9.04 -11.30 -4.09
N ALA A 72 -10.18 -10.62 -3.87
CA ALA A 72 -11.52 -11.17 -4.10
C ALA A 72 -11.92 -11.23 -5.58
N ASP A 73 -11.15 -10.63 -6.49
CA ASP A 73 -11.47 -10.67 -7.92
C ASP A 73 -11.15 -12.04 -8.51
N GLU A 74 -12.10 -12.61 -9.24
CA GLU A 74 -11.96 -13.94 -9.86
C GLU A 74 -10.85 -13.97 -10.93
N THR A 75 -10.55 -12.82 -11.53
CA THR A 75 -9.50 -12.69 -12.56
C THR A 75 -8.10 -12.50 -11.99
N ALA A 76 -7.96 -12.42 -10.66
CA ALA A 76 -6.66 -12.24 -10.02
C ALA A 76 -5.70 -13.39 -10.37
N LYS A 77 -4.44 -13.04 -10.64
CA LYS A 77 -3.34 -13.96 -10.94
C LYS A 77 -2.10 -13.56 -10.17
N ASP A 78 -1.11 -14.42 -10.13
CA ASP A 78 0.17 -14.21 -9.44
C ASP A 78 1.19 -13.37 -10.24
N ASP A 79 0.74 -12.64 -11.23
CA ASP A 79 1.61 -11.78 -12.04
C ASP A 79 1.38 -10.29 -11.71
N GLU A 80 2.44 -9.51 -11.78
CA GLU A 80 2.43 -8.09 -11.42
C GLU A 80 1.54 -7.26 -12.32
N VAL A 81 1.42 -7.60 -13.59
CA VAL A 81 0.57 -6.89 -14.56
C VAL A 81 -0.89 -7.02 -14.16
N THR A 82 -1.34 -8.24 -13.85
CA THR A 82 -2.72 -8.46 -13.39
C THR A 82 -2.98 -7.76 -12.06
N VAL A 83 -2.03 -7.79 -11.12
CA VAL A 83 -2.16 -7.09 -9.84
C VAL A 83 -2.24 -5.58 -10.05
N LYS A 84 -1.40 -5.00 -10.90
CA LYS A 84 -1.46 -3.58 -11.28
C LYS A 84 -2.84 -3.18 -11.77
N ASP A 85 -3.36 -3.92 -12.75
CA ASP A 85 -4.68 -3.67 -13.34
C ASP A 85 -5.81 -3.79 -12.30
N LEU A 86 -5.73 -4.76 -11.40
CA LEU A 86 -6.71 -4.95 -10.34
C LEU A 86 -6.67 -3.80 -9.33
N LEU A 87 -5.50 -3.38 -8.88
CA LEU A 87 -5.37 -2.25 -7.96
C LEU A 87 -5.92 -0.97 -8.59
N GLN A 88 -5.63 -0.73 -9.86
CA GLN A 88 -6.17 0.41 -10.59
C GLN A 88 -7.69 0.35 -10.72
N LYS A 89 -8.24 -0.79 -11.10
CA LYS A 89 -9.68 -1.00 -11.31
C LYS A 89 -10.49 -0.97 -10.01
N LYS A 90 -9.94 -1.49 -8.91
CA LYS A 90 -10.64 -1.60 -7.62
C LYS A 90 -10.40 -0.42 -6.70
N GLY A 91 -9.37 0.37 -6.96
CA GLY A 91 -9.07 1.58 -6.19
C GLY A 91 -10.17 2.62 -6.33
N THR A 92 -10.42 3.35 -5.25
CA THR A 92 -11.39 4.45 -5.20
C THR A 92 -10.75 5.60 -4.43
N GLY A 93 -10.89 6.83 -4.94
CA GLY A 93 -10.22 8.01 -4.43
C GLY A 93 -9.03 8.40 -5.29
N ASP A 94 -8.27 9.39 -4.86
CA ASP A 94 -7.16 9.96 -5.61
C ASP A 94 -5.84 9.61 -4.91
N TYR A 95 -5.21 8.51 -5.33
CA TYR A 95 -4.01 7.96 -4.72
C TYR A 95 -2.97 7.57 -5.76
N ILE A 96 -1.70 7.65 -5.34
CA ILE A 96 -0.66 6.80 -5.91
C ILE A 96 -0.61 5.54 -5.06
N ALA A 97 -0.70 4.38 -5.70
CA ALA A 97 -0.43 3.11 -5.05
C ALA A 97 0.90 2.56 -5.57
N ILE A 98 1.78 2.19 -4.66
CA ILE A 98 3.01 1.48 -4.96
C ILE A 98 2.86 0.10 -4.36
N PHE A 99 3.05 -0.94 -5.15
CA PHE A 99 2.93 -2.31 -4.66
C PHE A 99 4.19 -3.10 -4.94
N MET A 100 4.47 -4.04 -4.05
CA MET A 100 5.65 -4.88 -4.14
C MET A 100 5.32 -6.28 -3.66
N PRO A 101 5.61 -7.32 -4.46
CA PRO A 101 5.58 -8.68 -3.96
C PRO A 101 6.74 -8.87 -2.96
N TYR A 102 6.48 -9.59 -1.87
CA TYR A 102 7.53 -9.94 -0.93
C TYR A 102 7.39 -11.41 -0.52
N GLY A 103 8.53 -12.05 -0.29
CA GLY A 103 8.58 -13.39 0.26
C GLY A 103 8.60 -13.37 1.79
N GLN A 104 8.79 -14.54 2.40
CA GLN A 104 9.16 -14.58 3.81
C GLN A 104 10.56 -13.99 3.97
N LEU A 105 10.64 -12.81 4.53
CA LEU A 105 11.91 -12.15 4.81
C LEU A 105 12.56 -12.86 6.01
N ARG A 106 13.60 -13.61 5.73
CA ARG A 106 14.32 -14.37 6.76
C ARG A 106 15.52 -13.62 7.31
N THR A 107 15.91 -12.49 6.71
CA THR A 107 17.09 -11.73 7.12
C THR A 107 16.82 -10.23 7.08
N GLU A 108 17.43 -9.48 8.00
CA GLU A 108 17.41 -8.01 8.01
C GLU A 108 17.86 -7.40 6.67
N PHE A 109 18.84 -8.01 6.01
CA PHE A 109 19.31 -7.55 4.71
C PHE A 109 18.19 -7.50 3.66
N MET A 110 17.32 -8.51 3.61
CA MET A 110 16.20 -8.52 2.67
C MET A 110 15.15 -7.46 3.02
N GLN A 111 14.92 -7.19 4.30
CA GLN A 111 14.05 -6.09 4.73
C GLN A 111 14.58 -4.74 4.24
N TYR A 112 15.87 -4.46 4.42
CA TYR A 112 16.50 -3.22 3.93
C TYR A 112 16.35 -3.06 2.41
N LEU A 113 16.55 -4.11 1.63
CA LEU A 113 16.36 -4.04 0.18
C LEU A 113 14.94 -3.66 -0.21
N TYR A 114 13.93 -4.20 0.45
CA TYR A 114 12.53 -3.86 0.16
C TYR A 114 12.17 -2.44 0.60
N VAL A 115 12.64 -2.01 1.74
CA VAL A 115 12.45 -0.64 2.24
C VAL A 115 13.09 0.37 1.28
N ASP A 116 14.35 0.18 0.93
CA ASP A 116 15.09 1.05 0.01
C ASP A 116 14.42 1.10 -1.38
N GLN A 117 13.98 -0.04 -1.89
CA GLN A 117 13.27 -0.11 -3.16
C GLN A 117 11.93 0.66 -3.12
N MET A 118 11.15 0.52 -2.05
CA MET A 118 9.89 1.26 -1.89
C MET A 118 10.11 2.76 -1.81
N GLU A 119 11.09 3.20 -1.02
CA GLU A 119 11.44 4.60 -0.86
C GLU A 119 11.90 5.22 -2.19
N ASN A 120 12.80 4.55 -2.89
CA ASN A 120 13.28 5.00 -4.20
C ASN A 120 12.14 5.05 -5.22
N THR A 121 11.26 4.05 -5.25
CA THR A 121 10.10 4.02 -6.13
C THR A 121 9.14 5.18 -5.81
N LEU A 122 8.90 5.48 -4.53
CA LEU A 122 8.06 6.60 -4.13
C LEU A 122 8.66 7.95 -4.55
N ASN A 123 9.96 8.15 -4.27
CA ASN A 123 10.65 9.38 -4.65
C ASN A 123 10.60 9.60 -6.17
N TYR A 124 10.80 8.54 -6.95
CA TYR A 124 10.67 8.57 -8.40
C TYR A 124 9.23 8.84 -8.82
N ALA A 125 8.27 8.18 -8.19
CA ALA A 125 6.87 8.32 -8.42
C ALA A 125 6.41 9.78 -8.28
N ILE A 126 6.71 10.42 -7.18
CA ILE A 126 6.29 11.80 -6.91
C ILE A 126 6.97 12.81 -7.85
N ARG A 127 8.24 12.59 -8.19
CA ARG A 127 8.92 13.45 -9.17
C ARG A 127 8.22 13.42 -10.53
N ASN A 128 7.78 12.26 -10.95
CA ASN A 128 7.21 12.08 -12.29
C ASN A 128 5.72 12.42 -12.38
N ILE A 129 4.97 12.45 -11.28
CA ILE A 129 3.61 12.98 -11.29
C ILE A 129 3.59 14.47 -11.63
N ALA A 130 4.56 15.23 -11.13
CA ALA A 130 4.68 16.64 -11.50
C ALA A 130 4.95 16.84 -13.00
N ASP A 131 5.59 15.89 -13.65
CA ASP A 131 6.06 15.98 -15.03
C ASP A 131 5.32 15.09 -16.05
N VAL A 132 4.17 14.53 -15.72
CA VAL A 132 3.20 13.82 -16.62
C VAL A 132 3.75 12.62 -17.45
N TRP A 133 5.06 12.46 -17.60
CA TRP A 133 5.65 11.68 -18.68
C TRP A 133 5.99 10.21 -18.39
N TYR A 134 6.06 9.76 -17.13
CA TYR A 134 6.79 8.52 -16.82
C TYR A 134 6.02 7.41 -16.11
N TYR A 135 4.74 7.58 -15.86
CA TYR A 135 3.98 6.65 -15.01
C TYR A 135 3.57 5.34 -15.67
N ASN A 136 3.58 5.28 -17.00
CA ASN A 136 3.13 4.08 -17.71
C ASN A 136 4.16 2.95 -17.71
N ASP A 137 5.42 3.21 -17.38
CA ASP A 137 6.50 2.22 -17.50
C ASP A 137 6.93 1.55 -16.18
N SER A 138 6.42 1.97 -15.04
CA SER A 138 6.71 1.26 -13.78
C SER A 138 5.66 0.20 -13.51
N ASP A 139 6.07 -1.05 -13.51
CA ASP A 139 5.19 -2.20 -13.24
C ASP A 139 4.66 -2.22 -11.81
N THR A 140 5.26 -1.45 -10.89
CA THR A 140 4.96 -1.43 -9.46
C THR A 140 4.22 -0.19 -8.97
N VAL A 141 3.90 0.76 -9.87
CA VAL A 141 3.20 2.00 -9.53
C VAL A 141 1.86 2.07 -10.25
N VAL A 142 0.83 2.45 -9.51
CA VAL A 142 -0.55 2.58 -10.00
C VAL A 142 -1.08 3.97 -9.67
N LYS A 143 -1.63 4.64 -10.66
CA LYS A 143 -2.41 5.85 -10.46
C LYS A 143 -3.88 5.46 -10.28
N ILE A 144 -4.45 5.77 -9.12
CA ILE A 144 -5.85 5.56 -8.79
C ILE A 144 -6.53 6.92 -8.82
N GLY A 145 -7.61 7.06 -9.60
CA GLY A 145 -8.26 8.35 -9.78
C GLY A 145 -7.36 9.39 -10.44
N GLU A 146 -7.44 10.62 -9.98
CA GLU A 146 -6.68 11.76 -10.49
C GLU A 146 -5.84 12.43 -9.37
N PRO A 147 -4.85 11.72 -8.78
CA PRO A 147 -4.03 12.30 -7.73
C PRO A 147 -3.21 13.48 -8.28
N VAL A 148 -3.21 14.58 -7.55
CA VAL A 148 -2.40 15.76 -7.86
C VAL A 148 -1.39 15.94 -6.74
N ILE A 149 -0.18 15.45 -6.94
CA ILE A 149 0.94 15.58 -6.00
C ILE A 149 2.11 16.21 -6.73
N HIS A 150 2.65 17.30 -6.21
CA HIS A 150 3.85 17.92 -6.73
C HIS A 150 5.05 17.64 -5.82
N THR A 151 6.25 17.67 -6.40
CA THR A 151 7.48 17.53 -5.62
C THR A 151 7.54 18.62 -4.54
N GLY A 152 7.61 18.19 -3.29
CA GLY A 152 7.63 19.08 -2.12
C GLY A 152 6.28 19.30 -1.45
N ASP A 153 5.19 18.84 -2.05
CA ASP A 153 3.89 18.84 -1.37
C ASP A 153 3.95 17.99 -0.09
N PRO A 154 3.27 18.40 0.99
CA PRO A 154 3.03 17.51 2.11
C PRO A 154 2.15 16.34 1.67
N ILE A 155 2.49 15.13 2.13
CA ILE A 155 1.79 13.91 1.76
C ILE A 155 1.26 13.17 2.99
N GLU A 156 0.14 12.49 2.82
CA GLU A 156 -0.32 11.44 3.71
C GLU A 156 0.02 10.08 3.12
N ILE A 157 0.51 9.18 3.96
CA ILE A 157 0.89 7.82 3.59
C ILE A 157 0.21 6.80 4.49
N GLY A 158 0.07 5.60 3.98
CA GLY A 158 -0.30 4.43 4.74
C GLY A 158 -0.05 3.18 3.92
N ALA A 159 0.11 2.06 4.59
CA ALA A 159 0.43 0.81 3.95
C ALA A 159 -0.32 -0.37 4.55
N ALA A 160 -0.46 -1.41 3.76
CA ALA A 160 -0.95 -2.69 4.24
C ALA A 160 -0.21 -3.83 3.54
N THR A 161 -0.22 -4.97 4.20
CA THR A 161 0.28 -6.22 3.64
C THR A 161 -0.87 -7.21 3.52
N GLY A 162 -0.84 -8.02 2.48
CA GLY A 162 -1.85 -9.05 2.28
C GLY A 162 -1.53 -9.96 1.11
N LYS A 163 -2.36 -10.99 0.93
CA LYS A 163 -2.23 -11.93 -0.18
C LYS A 163 -3.16 -11.56 -1.32
N ILE A 164 -2.61 -11.62 -2.54
CA ILE A 164 -3.40 -11.67 -3.77
C ILE A 164 -3.02 -12.98 -4.44
N LYS A 165 -3.96 -13.93 -4.47
CA LYS A 165 -3.70 -15.35 -4.78
C LYS A 165 -2.62 -15.92 -3.83
N ASP A 166 -1.54 -16.44 -4.37
CA ASP A 166 -0.51 -17.14 -3.59
C ASP A 166 0.68 -16.26 -3.18
N LYS A 167 0.76 -15.03 -3.70
CA LYS A 167 1.82 -14.07 -3.37
C LYS A 167 1.41 -13.06 -2.30
N ASN A 168 2.35 -12.74 -1.44
CA ASN A 168 2.21 -11.64 -0.50
C ASN A 168 2.61 -10.33 -1.17
N TYR A 169 1.84 -9.28 -0.89
CA TYR A 169 2.10 -7.92 -1.38
C TYR A 169 2.10 -6.93 -0.23
N LEU A 170 3.01 -5.99 -0.29
CA LEU A 170 2.95 -4.72 0.42
C LEU A 170 2.37 -3.68 -0.54
N VAL A 171 1.35 -2.96 -0.12
CA VAL A 171 0.77 -1.84 -0.87
C VAL A 171 0.90 -0.59 -0.03
N LEU A 172 1.62 0.40 -0.55
CA LEU A 172 1.73 1.74 -0.02
C LEU A 172 0.78 2.66 -0.79
N LEU A 173 -0.07 3.37 -0.08
CA LEU A 173 -0.89 4.45 -0.65
C LEU A 173 -0.32 5.80 -0.26
N VAL A 174 -0.36 6.71 -1.22
CA VAL A 174 0.12 8.09 -1.06
C VAL A 174 -0.91 9.04 -1.64
N LYS A 175 -1.22 10.09 -0.91
CA LYS A 175 -2.00 11.23 -1.42
C LYS A 175 -1.41 12.54 -0.92
N LYS A 176 -1.80 13.66 -1.55
CA LYS A 176 -1.50 14.98 -1.02
C LYS A 176 -2.23 15.18 0.31
N ALA A 177 -1.54 15.71 1.30
CA ALA A 177 -2.17 16.14 2.54
C ALA A 177 -3.10 17.35 2.28
N ALA A 178 -4.19 17.39 3.02
CA ALA A 178 -5.19 18.46 2.91
C ALA A 178 -4.68 19.80 3.46
#